data_f67b1228434b34e411d414bbb9db0eb1
#
_entry.id   f67b1228434b34e411d414bbb9db0eb1
#
_cell.length_a   1.000
_cell.length_b   1.000
_cell.length_c   1.000
_cell.angle_alpha   90.00
_cell.angle_beta   90.00
_cell.angle_gamma   90.00
#
_symmetry.space_group_name_H-M   'P 1'
#
loop_
_entity.id
_entity.type
_entity.pdbx_description
1 polymer ?
#
loop_
_entity_poly.entity_id
_entity_poly.type
_entity_poly.pdbx_seq_one_letter_code
_entity_poly.pdbx_strand_id
1 'polypeptide(L)'
;MPESSGKCAEAVSADHRQAPRERLPRLFSVLNWNVEKAKDSDLVSDFAALSKRSDLIFLQEAVPVKKAETMTGQSLYEAFVPGYVDNEIETGVLTLARVPHLVHCHLLSIEPWLRTPKATSVTLYPLAESDDSLLTINLHAVNFSFGVKAYRAQLAAAAQVIRAHQGPVIFGGDLNSWNDRRQAVLDDLTDDLGLSPVTFSPDHRTMRFGRPLDHLYVRGLTWQSSETVQVQTSDHNPLIVTLRHQGP
;
A
#
# COMPACT_ATOMS: atom_id res chain seq x y z
N MET A 1 2.64 -17.20 8.84
CA MET A 1 1.21 -17.54 8.70
C MET A 1 0.41 -16.25 8.70
N PRO A 2 -0.67 -16.14 7.91
CA PRO A 2 -1.49 -14.93 7.92
C PRO A 2 -2.06 -14.69 9.31
N GLU A 3 -2.14 -13.42 9.70
CA GLU A 3 -2.67 -12.99 10.98
C GLU A 3 -4.15 -12.63 10.85
N SER A 4 -4.89 -12.68 11.95
CA SER A 4 -6.23 -12.11 11.96
C SER A 4 -6.14 -10.58 12.05
N SER A 5 -7.09 -9.87 11.44
CA SER A 5 -7.18 -8.41 11.54
C SER A 5 -7.28 -7.92 13.00
N GLY A 6 -7.87 -8.72 13.90
CA GLY A 6 -7.92 -8.43 15.33
C GLY A 6 -6.54 -8.43 15.99
N LYS A 7 -5.72 -9.46 15.75
CA LYS A 7 -4.34 -9.50 16.26
C LYS A 7 -3.48 -8.37 15.71
N CYS A 8 -3.65 -8.05 14.43
CA CYS A 8 -2.96 -6.93 13.83
C CYS A 8 -3.40 -5.59 14.45
N ALA A 9 -4.69 -5.40 14.71
CA ALA A 9 -5.22 -4.23 15.40
C ALA A 9 -4.64 -4.07 16.81
N GLU A 10 -4.53 -5.18 17.57
CA GLU A 10 -3.88 -5.21 18.89
C GLU A 10 -2.40 -4.79 18.79
N ALA A 11 -1.66 -5.34 17.82
CA ALA A 11 -0.25 -5.02 17.61
C ALA A 11 -0.05 -3.54 17.25
N VAL A 12 -0.90 -2.98 16.37
CA VAL A 12 -0.83 -1.58 15.95
C VAL A 12 -1.17 -0.61 17.09
N SER A 13 -2.11 -0.98 17.98
CA SER A 13 -2.53 -0.15 19.12
C SER A 13 -1.64 -0.29 20.36
N ALA A 14 -0.66 -1.19 20.35
CA ALA A 14 0.26 -1.37 21.46
C ALA A 14 1.17 -0.13 21.68
N ASP A 15 1.76 -0.03 22.87
CA ASP A 15 2.71 1.03 23.20
C ASP A 15 4.08 0.76 22.55
N HIS A 16 4.50 1.63 21.65
CA HIS A 16 5.75 1.53 20.88
C HIS A 16 6.82 2.55 21.34
N ARG A 17 6.84 2.93 22.64
CA ARG A 17 7.78 3.96 23.17
C ARG A 17 9.26 3.63 22.98
N GLN A 18 9.63 2.38 22.77
CA GLN A 18 11.00 1.96 22.44
C GLN A 18 11.24 1.94 20.92
N ALA A 19 10.75 2.95 20.20
CA ALA A 19 10.92 3.07 18.77
C ALA A 19 12.43 3.18 18.38
N PRO A 20 12.82 2.66 17.21
CA PRO A 20 14.15 2.85 16.66
C PRO A 20 14.49 4.34 16.50
N ARG A 21 15.82 4.64 16.41
CA ARG A 21 16.28 6.03 16.21
C ARG A 21 15.89 6.59 14.85
N GLU A 22 15.82 5.73 13.84
CA GLU A 22 15.45 6.10 12.48
C GLU A 22 13.94 6.31 12.41
N ARG A 23 13.53 7.49 11.95
CA ARG A 23 12.14 7.93 11.89
C ARG A 23 11.83 8.51 10.52
N LEU A 24 10.62 8.32 10.00
CA LEU A 24 10.17 9.00 8.80
C LEU A 24 10.16 10.51 9.02
N PRO A 25 10.71 11.31 8.10
CA PRO A 25 10.70 12.77 8.22
C PRO A 25 9.26 13.31 8.14
N ARG A 26 9.05 14.56 8.61
CA ARG A 26 7.72 15.22 8.50
C ARG A 26 7.24 15.38 7.07
N LEU A 27 8.15 15.52 6.14
CA LEU A 27 7.89 15.58 4.70
C LEU A 27 8.52 14.35 4.08
N PHE A 28 7.71 13.47 3.51
CA PHE A 28 8.16 12.22 2.91
C PHE A 28 7.35 11.91 1.65
N SER A 29 7.91 11.07 0.79
CA SER A 29 7.31 10.68 -0.47
C SER A 29 6.92 9.21 -0.47
N VAL A 30 5.79 8.93 -1.13
CA VAL A 30 5.22 7.59 -1.29
C VAL A 30 5.11 7.26 -2.77
N LEU A 31 5.63 6.11 -3.18
CA LEU A 31 5.39 5.48 -4.47
C LEU A 31 4.38 4.35 -4.29
N ASN A 32 3.33 4.31 -5.10
CA ASN A 32 2.43 3.16 -5.20
C ASN A 32 2.42 2.62 -6.63
N TRP A 33 2.68 1.33 -6.81
CA TRP A 33 2.77 0.74 -8.14
C TRP A 33 2.48 -0.76 -8.15
N ASN A 34 1.52 -1.21 -8.95
CA ASN A 34 1.39 -2.61 -9.32
C ASN A 34 2.42 -2.90 -10.43
N VAL A 35 3.38 -3.80 -10.16
CA VAL A 35 4.54 -4.06 -11.03
C VAL A 35 4.35 -5.25 -11.96
N GLU A 36 3.13 -5.73 -12.12
CA GLU A 36 2.78 -6.82 -13.06
C GLU A 36 3.77 -8.01 -13.02
N LYS A 37 4.17 -8.43 -11.80
CA LYS A 37 5.12 -9.55 -11.59
C LYS A 37 6.51 -9.32 -12.18
N ALA A 38 6.88 -8.07 -12.41
CA ALA A 38 8.15 -7.69 -13.05
C ALA A 38 8.40 -8.43 -14.38
N LYS A 39 7.36 -8.56 -15.20
CA LYS A 39 7.44 -9.27 -16.50
C LYS A 39 8.37 -8.59 -17.49
N ASP A 40 8.41 -7.27 -17.45
CA ASP A 40 9.27 -6.47 -18.33
C ASP A 40 10.65 -6.28 -17.68
N SER A 41 11.71 -6.55 -18.41
CA SER A 41 13.09 -6.40 -17.94
C SER A 41 13.48 -4.95 -17.65
N ASP A 42 12.88 -3.99 -18.35
CA ASP A 42 13.17 -2.57 -18.22
C ASP A 42 12.49 -1.95 -16.99
N LEU A 43 11.54 -2.68 -16.37
CA LEU A 43 10.92 -2.29 -15.09
C LEU A 43 11.97 -2.01 -14.01
N VAL A 44 13.08 -2.74 -14.00
CA VAL A 44 14.19 -2.52 -13.04
C VAL A 44 14.73 -1.09 -13.15
N SER A 45 14.86 -0.56 -14.37
CA SER A 45 15.33 0.81 -14.61
C SER A 45 14.35 1.86 -14.11
N ASP A 46 13.06 1.69 -14.44
CA ASP A 46 12.00 2.58 -13.98
C ASP A 46 11.87 2.56 -12.47
N PHE A 47 11.88 1.36 -11.88
CA PHE A 47 11.83 1.20 -10.43
C PHE A 47 13.03 1.86 -9.73
N ALA A 48 14.25 1.67 -10.26
CA ALA A 48 15.45 2.30 -9.71
C ALA A 48 15.37 3.84 -9.75
N ALA A 49 14.80 4.41 -10.82
CA ALA A 49 14.62 5.85 -10.94
C ALA A 49 13.56 6.40 -9.97
N LEU A 50 12.41 5.72 -9.85
CA LEU A 50 11.28 6.14 -9.02
C LEU A 50 11.56 5.94 -7.53
N SER A 51 12.19 4.82 -7.15
CA SER A 51 12.52 4.50 -5.75
C SER A 51 13.49 5.50 -5.11
N LYS A 52 14.41 6.11 -5.90
CA LYS A 52 15.32 7.15 -5.40
C LYS A 52 14.60 8.38 -4.85
N ARG A 53 13.39 8.64 -5.35
CA ARG A 53 12.55 9.78 -4.99
C ARG A 53 11.54 9.45 -3.89
N SER A 54 11.57 8.21 -3.35
CA SER A 54 10.52 7.71 -2.46
C SER A 54 11.10 7.26 -1.12
N ASP A 55 10.41 7.62 -0.04
CA ASP A 55 10.74 7.20 1.33
C ASP A 55 9.96 5.94 1.73
N LEU A 56 8.74 5.81 1.20
CA LEU A 56 7.88 4.63 1.30
C LEU A 56 7.50 4.16 -0.11
N ILE A 57 7.44 2.84 -0.30
CA ILE A 57 7.11 2.24 -1.59
C ILE A 57 6.13 1.10 -1.36
N PHE A 58 4.98 1.17 -2.03
CA PHE A 58 3.95 0.14 -2.05
C PHE A 58 3.95 -0.54 -3.41
N LEU A 59 4.28 -1.82 -3.44
CA LEU A 59 4.26 -2.62 -4.66
C LEU A 59 3.21 -3.72 -4.54
N GLN A 60 2.41 -3.89 -5.59
CA GLN A 60 1.48 -5.00 -5.74
C GLN A 60 1.97 -5.89 -6.89
N GLU A 61 1.58 -7.15 -6.89
CA GLU A 61 2.14 -8.20 -7.75
C GLU A 61 3.67 -8.25 -7.69
N ALA A 62 4.25 -7.85 -6.58
CA ALA A 62 5.68 -7.91 -6.37
C ALA A 62 6.16 -9.38 -6.30
N VAL A 63 7.28 -9.66 -6.93
CA VAL A 63 8.01 -10.91 -6.76
C VAL A 63 9.13 -10.70 -5.75
N PRO A 64 9.50 -11.69 -4.92
CA PRO A 64 10.65 -11.60 -4.04
C PRO A 64 11.91 -11.38 -4.88
N VAL A 65 12.32 -10.14 -5.01
CA VAL A 65 13.56 -9.82 -5.70
C VAL A 65 14.70 -10.07 -4.71
N LYS A 66 15.75 -10.74 -5.15
CA LYS A 66 16.97 -10.90 -4.37
C LYS A 66 17.52 -9.51 -4.00
N LYS A 67 17.11 -9.02 -2.82
CA LYS A 67 17.44 -7.72 -2.20
C LYS A 67 17.07 -6.49 -3.05
N ALA A 68 16.10 -5.74 -2.60
CA ALA A 68 15.75 -4.42 -3.17
C ALA A 68 16.97 -3.50 -3.30
N GLU A 69 17.97 -3.66 -2.43
CA GLU A 69 19.29 -2.99 -2.52
C GLU A 69 19.96 -3.18 -3.87
N THR A 70 19.85 -4.38 -4.49
CA THR A 70 20.48 -4.65 -5.79
C THR A 70 19.81 -3.87 -6.91
N MET A 71 18.50 -3.60 -6.80
CA MET A 71 17.74 -2.88 -7.80
C MET A 71 17.80 -1.36 -7.63
N THR A 72 17.85 -0.89 -6.38
CA THR A 72 17.76 0.54 -6.07
C THR A 72 19.12 1.17 -5.75
N GLY A 73 20.12 0.37 -5.39
CA GLY A 73 21.39 0.84 -4.83
C GLY A 73 21.23 1.54 -3.47
N GLN A 74 20.12 1.28 -2.77
CA GLN A 74 19.77 1.88 -1.48
C GLN A 74 19.41 0.78 -0.47
N SER A 75 19.77 0.99 0.79
CA SER A 75 19.32 0.14 1.88
C SER A 75 17.86 0.49 2.19
N LEU A 76 16.96 -0.46 2.02
CA LEU A 76 15.53 -0.33 2.32
C LEU A 76 15.10 -1.48 3.23
N TYR A 77 14.23 -1.16 4.18
CA TYR A 77 13.58 -2.15 5.03
C TYR A 77 12.38 -2.74 4.30
N GLU A 78 12.31 -4.06 4.24
CA GLU A 78 11.33 -4.80 3.47
C GLU A 78 10.24 -5.40 4.37
N ALA A 79 8.99 -5.30 3.92
CA ALA A 79 7.83 -5.95 4.52
C ALA A 79 7.04 -6.65 3.40
N PHE A 80 7.40 -7.91 3.11
CA PHE A 80 6.77 -8.72 2.07
C PHE A 80 5.66 -9.58 2.64
N VAL A 81 4.50 -9.55 2.00
CA VAL A 81 3.36 -10.43 2.29
C VAL A 81 3.10 -11.30 1.07
N PRO A 82 3.39 -12.62 1.16
CA PRO A 82 3.13 -13.54 0.06
C PRO A 82 1.62 -13.62 -0.22
N GLY A 83 1.29 -13.60 -1.49
CA GLY A 83 -0.06 -13.77 -2.00
C GLY A 83 -0.22 -15.15 -2.62
N TYR A 84 0.00 -15.26 -3.91
CA TYR A 84 -0.17 -16.52 -4.65
C TYR A 84 1.10 -16.88 -5.44
N VAL A 85 1.20 -18.15 -5.81
CA VAL A 85 2.29 -18.66 -6.65
C VAL A 85 1.80 -18.72 -8.10
N ASP A 86 2.53 -18.12 -9.01
CA ASP A 86 2.30 -18.16 -10.46
C ASP A 86 3.53 -18.75 -11.14
N ASN A 87 3.37 -19.92 -11.80
CA ASN A 87 4.48 -20.63 -12.46
C ASN A 87 5.73 -20.78 -11.56
N GLU A 88 5.53 -21.26 -10.33
CA GLU A 88 6.57 -21.44 -9.31
C GLU A 88 7.16 -20.13 -8.73
N ILE A 89 6.70 -18.96 -9.21
CA ILE A 89 7.09 -17.66 -8.70
C ILE A 89 6.07 -17.20 -7.66
N GLU A 90 6.54 -16.99 -6.43
CA GLU A 90 5.73 -16.38 -5.39
C GLU A 90 5.53 -14.89 -5.69
N THR A 91 4.27 -14.46 -5.68
CA THR A 91 3.90 -13.06 -5.87
C THR A 91 3.16 -12.55 -4.65
N GLY A 92 3.23 -11.27 -4.40
CA GLY A 92 2.57 -10.70 -3.23
C GLY A 92 2.53 -9.18 -3.23
N VAL A 93 2.45 -8.67 -2.02
CA VAL A 93 2.51 -7.23 -1.75
C VAL A 93 3.81 -6.95 -0.99
N LEU A 94 4.59 -5.98 -1.48
CA LEU A 94 5.85 -5.57 -0.88
C LEU A 94 5.77 -4.10 -0.47
N THR A 95 6.02 -3.83 0.81
CA THR A 95 6.20 -2.47 1.31
C THR A 95 7.68 -2.27 1.62
N LEU A 96 8.28 -1.22 1.05
CA LEU A 96 9.66 -0.84 1.30
C LEU A 96 9.70 0.52 1.98
N ALA A 97 10.65 0.73 2.89
CA ALA A 97 10.83 2.00 3.59
C ALA A 97 12.30 2.31 3.86
N ARG A 98 12.64 3.59 3.98
CA ARG A 98 13.97 4.04 4.40
C ARG A 98 14.23 3.89 5.90
N VAL A 99 13.20 3.57 6.66
CA VAL A 99 13.26 3.38 8.12
C VAL A 99 12.62 2.06 8.51
N PRO A 100 13.05 1.42 9.61
CA PRO A 100 12.47 0.19 10.08
C PRO A 100 11.03 0.39 10.54
N HIS A 101 10.18 -0.59 10.27
CA HIS A 101 8.82 -0.64 10.80
C HIS A 101 8.80 -1.11 12.26
N LEU A 102 7.84 -0.62 13.03
CA LEU A 102 7.55 -1.05 14.41
C LEU A 102 6.71 -2.32 14.42
N VAL A 103 5.77 -2.41 13.47
CA VAL A 103 4.83 -3.53 13.29
C VAL A 103 4.80 -3.91 11.83
N HIS A 104 4.75 -5.20 11.53
CA HIS A 104 4.41 -5.73 10.22
C HIS A 104 3.43 -6.88 10.37
N CYS A 105 2.22 -6.73 9.81
CA CYS A 105 1.19 -7.76 9.79
C CYS A 105 0.89 -8.23 8.37
N HIS A 106 0.55 -9.51 8.26
CA HIS A 106 0.18 -10.20 7.03
C HIS A 106 -1.31 -10.52 7.04
N LEU A 107 -2.12 -9.83 6.24
CA LEU A 107 -3.52 -10.19 6.05
C LEU A 107 -3.72 -10.80 4.66
N LEU A 108 -4.52 -11.86 4.58
CA LEU A 108 -4.85 -12.52 3.33
C LEU A 108 -6.36 -12.60 3.13
N SER A 109 -6.77 -12.42 1.87
CA SER A 109 -8.15 -12.62 1.43
C SER A 109 -8.16 -13.53 0.22
N ILE A 110 -9.01 -14.56 0.25
CA ILE A 110 -9.07 -15.54 -0.83
C ILE A 110 -10.02 -15.05 -1.92
N GLU A 111 -9.56 -15.01 -3.15
CA GLU A 111 -10.40 -14.77 -4.31
C GLU A 111 -11.42 -15.91 -4.49
N PRO A 112 -12.71 -15.61 -4.58
CA PRO A 112 -13.73 -16.66 -4.60
C PRO A 112 -13.63 -17.62 -5.78
N TRP A 113 -13.17 -17.17 -6.94
CA TRP A 113 -13.12 -17.94 -8.18
C TRP A 113 -11.80 -18.66 -8.38
N LEU A 114 -10.73 -17.91 -8.37
CA LEU A 114 -9.39 -18.44 -8.63
C LEU A 114 -8.78 -19.12 -7.39
N ARG A 115 -9.40 -18.93 -6.22
CA ARG A 115 -8.87 -19.35 -4.92
C ARG A 115 -7.45 -18.82 -4.64
N THR A 116 -7.04 -17.80 -5.40
CA THR A 116 -5.76 -17.15 -5.20
C THR A 116 -5.84 -16.21 -3.99
N PRO A 117 -4.89 -16.28 -3.06
CA PRO A 117 -4.83 -15.33 -1.96
C PRO A 117 -4.35 -13.96 -2.47
N LYS A 118 -5.09 -12.92 -2.08
CA LYS A 118 -4.71 -11.52 -2.27
C LYS A 118 -4.19 -10.97 -0.95
N ALA A 119 -3.00 -10.41 -1.00
CA ALA A 119 -2.26 -9.96 0.16
C ALA A 119 -2.57 -8.52 0.55
N THR A 120 -2.46 -8.23 1.84
CA THR A 120 -2.45 -6.88 2.42
C THR A 120 -1.30 -6.79 3.40
N SER A 121 -0.38 -5.86 3.18
CA SER A 121 0.69 -5.52 4.11
C SER A 121 0.25 -4.36 4.99
N VAL A 122 0.34 -4.55 6.30
CA VAL A 122 0.11 -3.52 7.31
C VAL A 122 1.43 -3.24 7.99
N THR A 123 1.89 -1.99 7.94
CA THR A 123 3.12 -1.59 8.62
C THR A 123 2.90 -0.32 9.44
N LEU A 124 3.66 -0.19 10.53
CA LEU A 124 3.63 0.98 11.41
C LEU A 124 5.05 1.58 11.46
N TYR A 125 5.16 2.88 11.23
CA TYR A 125 6.45 3.59 11.20
C TYR A 125 6.48 4.74 12.21
N PRO A 126 7.60 4.94 12.93
CA PRO A 126 7.77 6.10 13.81
C PRO A 126 7.95 7.37 12.97
N LEU A 127 7.31 8.46 13.37
CA LEU A 127 7.44 9.78 12.73
C LEU A 127 8.45 10.65 13.48
N ALA A 128 9.25 11.41 12.73
CA ALA A 128 10.16 12.39 13.29
C ALA A 128 9.39 13.58 13.91
N GLU A 129 9.94 14.13 14.99
CA GLU A 129 9.38 15.30 15.70
C GLU A 129 7.92 15.08 16.18
N SER A 130 7.55 13.83 16.47
CA SER A 130 6.22 13.46 16.96
C SER A 130 6.29 12.17 17.77
N ASP A 131 5.36 12.00 18.70
CA ASP A 131 5.10 10.74 19.38
C ASP A 131 4.14 9.84 18.58
N ASP A 132 3.58 10.36 17.47
CA ASP A 132 2.72 9.60 16.58
C ASP A 132 3.51 8.59 15.76
N SER A 133 2.81 7.56 15.32
CA SER A 133 3.29 6.61 14.33
C SER A 133 2.39 6.64 13.11
N LEU A 134 2.97 6.45 11.93
CA LEU A 134 2.25 6.35 10.67
C LEU A 134 1.81 4.90 10.43
N LEU A 135 0.52 4.65 10.38
CA LEU A 135 -0.02 3.39 9.90
C LEU A 135 -0.08 3.39 8.38
N THR A 136 0.47 2.36 7.74
CA THR A 136 0.33 2.18 6.30
C THR A 136 -0.31 0.85 5.98
N ILE A 137 -1.22 0.85 5.00
CA ILE A 137 -1.88 -0.34 4.48
C ILE A 137 -1.69 -0.36 2.97
N ASN A 138 -0.87 -1.30 2.51
CA ASN A 138 -0.64 -1.59 1.11
C ASN A 138 -1.45 -2.84 0.74
N LEU A 139 -2.47 -2.67 -0.09
CA LEU A 139 -3.47 -3.68 -0.38
C LEU A 139 -3.55 -3.99 -1.87
N HIS A 140 -3.52 -5.28 -2.23
CA HIS A 140 -3.94 -5.76 -3.53
C HIS A 140 -5.33 -6.38 -3.38
N ALA A 141 -6.35 -5.71 -3.91
CA ALA A 141 -7.73 -6.12 -3.72
C ALA A 141 -8.10 -7.35 -4.55
N VAL A 142 -9.01 -8.17 -4.00
CA VAL A 142 -9.64 -9.26 -4.76
C VAL A 142 -10.27 -8.69 -6.03
N ASN A 143 -9.99 -9.31 -7.18
CA ASN A 143 -10.43 -8.82 -8.48
C ASN A 143 -11.58 -9.67 -9.04
N PHE A 144 -11.38 -10.98 -9.14
CA PHE A 144 -12.34 -11.92 -9.74
C PHE A 144 -13.33 -12.43 -8.70
N SER A 145 -14.43 -11.68 -8.50
CA SER A 145 -15.51 -12.08 -7.60
C SER A 145 -16.87 -11.65 -8.16
N PHE A 146 -17.89 -12.53 -7.99
CA PHE A 146 -19.26 -12.10 -8.24
C PHE A 146 -19.74 -11.18 -7.12
N GLY A 147 -20.27 -10.03 -7.49
CA GLY A 147 -20.72 -9.02 -6.53
C GLY A 147 -19.56 -8.43 -5.71
N VAL A 148 -19.89 -7.86 -4.57
CA VAL A 148 -18.94 -7.11 -3.72
C VAL A 148 -18.68 -7.75 -2.36
N LYS A 149 -19.19 -8.96 -2.09
CA LYS A 149 -19.10 -9.59 -0.77
C LYS A 149 -17.63 -9.82 -0.33
N ALA A 150 -16.83 -10.45 -1.19
CA ALA A 150 -15.43 -10.73 -0.88
C ALA A 150 -14.61 -9.44 -0.82
N TYR A 151 -14.86 -8.51 -1.73
CA TYR A 151 -14.25 -7.18 -1.74
C TYR A 151 -14.53 -6.42 -0.43
N ARG A 152 -15.79 -6.34 -0.03
CA ARG A 152 -16.21 -5.72 1.25
C ARG A 152 -15.56 -6.40 2.45
N ALA A 153 -15.45 -7.72 2.47
CA ALA A 153 -14.84 -8.46 3.57
C ALA A 153 -13.33 -8.14 3.69
N GLN A 154 -12.61 -8.05 2.57
CA GLN A 154 -11.19 -7.67 2.57
C GLN A 154 -11.00 -6.24 3.07
N LEU A 155 -11.78 -5.28 2.57
CA LEU A 155 -11.72 -3.90 3.02
C LEU A 155 -12.11 -3.76 4.51
N ALA A 156 -13.08 -4.53 4.99
CA ALA A 156 -13.49 -4.53 6.40
C ALA A 156 -12.37 -5.03 7.33
N ALA A 157 -11.55 -6.00 6.89
CA ALA A 157 -10.38 -6.44 7.65
C ALA A 157 -9.33 -5.33 7.78
N ALA A 158 -9.06 -4.57 6.71
CA ALA A 158 -8.20 -3.39 6.75
C ALA A 158 -8.79 -2.28 7.64
N ALA A 159 -10.11 -2.03 7.53
CA ALA A 159 -10.82 -1.04 8.34
C ALA A 159 -10.73 -1.34 9.84
N GLN A 160 -10.77 -2.60 10.26
CA GLN A 160 -10.61 -2.98 11.66
C GLN A 160 -9.27 -2.52 12.22
N VAL A 161 -8.20 -2.66 11.45
CA VAL A 161 -6.85 -2.21 11.84
C VAL A 161 -6.78 -0.68 11.88
N ILE A 162 -7.34 0.00 10.85
CA ILE A 162 -7.34 1.47 10.78
C ILE A 162 -8.09 2.10 11.97
N ARG A 163 -9.23 1.50 12.40
CA ARG A 163 -9.98 1.98 13.56
C ARG A 163 -9.24 1.84 14.88
N ALA A 164 -8.36 0.87 15.01
CA ALA A 164 -7.52 0.68 16.20
C ALA A 164 -6.39 1.71 16.31
N HIS A 165 -6.09 2.45 15.22
CA HIS A 165 -5.03 3.43 15.16
C HIS A 165 -5.58 4.86 15.16
N GLN A 166 -5.08 5.71 16.09
CA GLN A 166 -5.53 7.09 16.23
C GLN A 166 -4.68 8.10 15.42
N GLY A 167 -3.45 7.74 15.09
CA GLY A 167 -2.50 8.60 14.37
C GLY A 167 -2.76 8.69 12.85
N PRO A 168 -1.80 9.24 12.12
CA PRO A 168 -1.87 9.36 10.67
C PRO A 168 -1.90 8.02 9.97
N VAL A 169 -2.61 7.96 8.84
CA VAL A 169 -2.83 6.73 8.05
C VAL A 169 -2.58 7.00 6.57
N ILE A 170 -1.94 6.04 5.89
CA ILE A 170 -1.98 5.88 4.44
C ILE A 170 -2.65 4.54 4.13
N PHE A 171 -3.70 4.55 3.37
CA PHE A 171 -4.38 3.38 2.85
C PHE A 171 -4.38 3.42 1.33
N GLY A 172 -3.83 2.40 0.67
CA GLY A 172 -3.79 2.39 -0.78
C GLY A 172 -3.29 1.08 -1.37
N GLY A 173 -3.05 1.12 -2.67
CA GLY A 173 -2.65 -0.01 -3.47
C GLY A 173 -3.45 -0.11 -4.77
N ASP A 174 -3.41 -1.28 -5.38
CA ASP A 174 -4.34 -1.68 -6.43
C ASP A 174 -5.65 -2.14 -5.77
N LEU A 175 -6.60 -1.20 -5.68
CA LEU A 175 -7.88 -1.44 -5.01
C LEU A 175 -8.94 -2.05 -5.93
N ASN A 176 -8.63 -2.28 -7.20
CA ASN A 176 -9.51 -2.94 -8.16
C ASN A 176 -10.97 -2.42 -8.14
N SER A 177 -11.16 -1.10 -8.03
CA SER A 177 -12.47 -0.44 -7.92
C SER A 177 -13.14 -0.17 -9.27
N TRP A 178 -12.98 -1.07 -10.23
CA TRP A 178 -13.34 -0.94 -11.64
C TRP A 178 -14.84 -0.82 -11.96
N ASN A 179 -15.74 -0.84 -10.99
CA ASN A 179 -17.18 -0.62 -11.20
C ASN A 179 -17.80 0.18 -10.05
N ASP A 180 -19.01 0.74 -10.31
CA ASP A 180 -19.72 1.60 -9.38
C ASP A 180 -20.00 0.96 -8.02
N ARG A 181 -20.29 -0.34 -7.99
CA ARG A 181 -20.60 -1.06 -6.75
C ARG A 181 -19.35 -1.21 -5.87
N ARG A 182 -18.16 -1.45 -6.48
CA ARG A 182 -16.89 -1.53 -5.76
C ARG A 182 -16.46 -0.15 -5.29
N GLN A 183 -16.59 0.84 -6.18
CA GLN A 183 -16.28 2.21 -5.81
C GLN A 183 -17.15 2.68 -4.63
N ALA A 184 -18.46 2.43 -4.66
CA ALA A 184 -19.34 2.78 -3.54
C ALA A 184 -18.94 2.11 -2.21
N VAL A 185 -18.52 0.83 -2.25
CA VAL A 185 -18.00 0.15 -1.05
C VAL A 185 -16.74 0.81 -0.52
N LEU A 186 -15.87 1.26 -1.41
CA LEU A 186 -14.62 1.94 -1.07
C LEU A 186 -14.91 3.34 -0.49
N ASP A 187 -15.78 4.10 -1.14
CA ASP A 187 -16.20 5.44 -0.69
C ASP A 187 -16.85 5.38 0.70
N ASP A 188 -17.85 4.50 0.89
CA ASP A 188 -18.50 4.30 2.19
C ASP A 188 -17.48 3.99 3.31
N LEU A 189 -16.48 3.14 3.01
CA LEU A 189 -15.48 2.74 3.99
C LEU A 189 -14.49 3.88 4.29
N THR A 190 -14.03 4.59 3.28
CA THR A 190 -13.05 5.67 3.46
C THR A 190 -13.66 6.86 4.16
N ASP A 191 -14.93 7.18 3.87
CA ASP A 191 -15.71 8.22 4.57
C ASP A 191 -15.89 7.86 6.07
N ASP A 192 -16.29 6.63 6.37
CA ASP A 192 -16.45 6.14 7.76
C ASP A 192 -15.13 6.17 8.57
N LEU A 193 -13.99 6.03 7.90
CA LEU A 193 -12.66 6.07 8.51
C LEU A 193 -12.02 7.47 8.54
N GLY A 194 -12.67 8.48 7.97
CA GLY A 194 -12.13 9.84 7.82
C GLY A 194 -10.90 9.91 6.93
N LEU A 195 -10.84 9.05 5.91
CA LEU A 195 -9.76 8.98 4.94
C LEU A 195 -10.10 9.84 3.71
N SER A 196 -9.23 10.76 3.35
CA SER A 196 -9.38 11.62 2.18
C SER A 196 -8.64 11.07 0.97
N PRO A 197 -9.26 10.99 -0.21
CA PRO A 197 -8.60 10.53 -1.42
C PRO A 197 -7.55 11.53 -1.89
N VAL A 198 -6.35 11.05 -2.25
CA VAL A 198 -5.35 11.87 -2.95
C VAL A 198 -5.80 12.04 -4.40
N THR A 199 -5.81 13.27 -4.87
CA THR A 199 -6.16 13.62 -6.26
C THR A 199 -4.92 13.85 -7.10
N PHE A 200 -4.99 13.53 -8.39
CA PHE A 200 -3.88 13.65 -9.34
C PHE A 200 -4.27 14.58 -10.50
N SER A 201 -3.33 15.41 -10.94
CA SER A 201 -3.53 16.31 -12.08
C SER A 201 -2.20 16.59 -12.81
N PRO A 202 -1.99 16.11 -14.06
CA PRO A 202 -2.92 15.22 -14.80
C PRO A 202 -3.07 13.85 -14.16
N ASP A 203 -4.23 13.21 -14.37
CA ASP A 203 -4.52 11.88 -13.86
C ASP A 203 -4.31 10.82 -14.97
N HIS A 204 -3.22 10.08 -14.88
CA HIS A 204 -2.87 8.98 -15.78
C HIS A 204 -2.98 7.62 -15.09
N ARG A 205 -3.72 7.52 -14.00
CA ARG A 205 -3.94 6.22 -13.35
C ARG A 205 -4.52 5.22 -14.33
N THR A 206 -4.13 3.96 -14.17
CA THR A 206 -4.70 2.87 -14.98
C THR A 206 -6.20 2.77 -14.75
N MET A 207 -6.95 2.81 -15.85
CA MET A 207 -8.40 2.86 -15.84
C MET A 207 -9.00 1.54 -16.34
N ARG A 208 -10.03 1.06 -15.66
CA ARG A 208 -10.86 -0.06 -16.14
C ARG A 208 -12.33 0.35 -16.10
N PHE A 209 -13.03 0.18 -17.23
CA PHE A 209 -14.42 0.61 -17.37
C PHE A 209 -14.69 2.05 -16.91
N GLY A 210 -13.73 2.96 -17.19
CA GLY A 210 -13.84 4.39 -16.85
C GLY A 210 -13.55 4.72 -15.39
N ARG A 211 -13.00 3.78 -14.59
CA ARG A 211 -12.63 4.00 -13.19
C ARG A 211 -11.18 3.65 -12.92
N PRO A 212 -10.48 4.41 -12.06
CA PRO A 212 -9.12 4.09 -11.67
C PRO A 212 -9.08 2.82 -10.81
N LEU A 213 -7.99 2.04 -10.96
CA LEU A 213 -7.74 0.83 -10.17
C LEU A 213 -6.93 1.15 -8.91
N ASP A 214 -5.97 2.08 -9.06
CA ASP A 214 -4.98 2.42 -8.05
C ASP A 214 -5.39 3.68 -7.30
N HIS A 215 -5.31 3.62 -5.97
CA HIS A 215 -5.70 4.72 -5.11
C HIS A 215 -4.74 4.89 -3.94
N LEU A 216 -4.67 6.13 -3.44
CA LEU A 216 -4.09 6.48 -2.15
C LEU A 216 -5.10 7.34 -1.38
N TYR A 217 -5.34 6.97 -0.14
CA TYR A 217 -6.16 7.71 0.83
C TYR A 217 -5.32 8.04 2.05
N VAL A 218 -5.56 9.19 2.65
CA VAL A 218 -4.79 9.67 3.81
C VAL A 218 -5.70 10.19 4.91
N ARG A 219 -5.24 10.05 6.16
CA ARG A 219 -5.80 10.69 7.35
C ARG A 219 -4.66 11.28 8.17
N GLY A 220 -4.83 12.47 8.74
CA GLY A 220 -3.79 13.16 9.54
C GLY A 220 -2.56 13.60 8.75
N LEU A 221 -2.66 13.62 7.42
CA LEU A 221 -1.62 14.03 6.49
C LEU A 221 -2.18 14.99 5.45
N THR A 222 -1.33 15.89 4.93
CA THR A 222 -1.63 16.72 3.77
C THR A 222 -0.66 16.40 2.64
N TRP A 223 -1.14 16.38 1.39
CA TRP A 223 -0.23 16.21 0.25
C TRP A 223 0.20 17.58 -0.29
N GLN A 224 1.49 17.68 -0.60
CA GLN A 224 2.13 18.87 -1.19
C GLN A 224 2.18 18.79 -2.71
N SER A 225 2.37 17.56 -3.21
CA SER A 225 2.35 17.24 -4.63
C SER A 225 1.88 15.80 -4.84
N SER A 226 1.28 15.57 -6.00
CA SER A 226 0.86 14.25 -6.46
C SER A 226 1.02 14.18 -7.97
N GLU A 227 1.60 13.10 -8.45
CA GLU A 227 1.80 12.85 -9.88
C GLU A 227 1.52 11.40 -10.23
N THR A 228 1.14 11.18 -11.48
CA THR A 228 1.06 9.84 -12.10
C THR A 228 2.09 9.78 -13.21
N VAL A 229 2.93 8.75 -13.19
CA VAL A 229 4.01 8.57 -14.17
C VAL A 229 3.56 7.58 -15.23
N GLN A 230 3.58 7.97 -16.50
CA GLN A 230 3.29 7.03 -17.59
C GLN A 230 4.50 6.16 -17.85
N VAL A 231 4.30 4.83 -17.80
CA VAL A 231 5.31 3.81 -18.07
C VAL A 231 4.79 2.82 -19.11
N GLN A 232 5.69 2.02 -19.69
CA GLN A 232 5.34 0.90 -20.56
C GLN A 232 5.77 -0.45 -19.96
N THR A 233 6.43 -0.42 -18.82
CA THR A 233 7.02 -1.59 -18.14
C THR A 233 6.06 -2.31 -17.19
N SER A 234 4.85 -1.77 -17.04
CA SER A 234 3.73 -2.39 -16.33
C SER A 234 2.42 -1.93 -16.97
N ASP A 235 1.37 -2.71 -16.82
CA ASP A 235 0.00 -2.33 -17.19
C ASP A 235 -0.64 -1.34 -16.20
N HIS A 236 0.07 -0.99 -15.11
CA HIS A 236 -0.28 0.05 -14.16
C HIS A 236 0.72 1.20 -14.16
N ASN A 237 0.21 2.42 -14.13
CA ASN A 237 1.02 3.63 -14.01
C ASN A 237 1.33 3.95 -12.54
N PRO A 238 2.61 4.20 -12.17
CA PRO A 238 2.99 4.58 -10.81
C PRO A 238 2.33 5.86 -10.31
N LEU A 239 1.97 5.87 -9.03
CA LEU A 239 1.52 7.05 -8.31
C LEU A 239 2.62 7.53 -7.37
N ILE A 240 2.96 8.81 -7.39
CA ILE A 240 3.93 9.42 -6.48
C ILE A 240 3.25 10.57 -5.75
N VAL A 241 3.35 10.58 -4.42
CA VAL A 241 2.74 11.61 -3.58
C VAL A 241 3.74 12.07 -2.54
N THR A 242 3.94 13.37 -2.41
CA THR A 242 4.70 13.95 -1.30
C THR A 242 3.73 14.37 -0.20
N LEU A 243 3.87 13.79 0.97
CA LEU A 243 3.01 13.95 2.12
C LEU A 243 3.72 14.72 3.22
N ARG A 244 2.94 15.53 3.97
CA ARG A 244 3.39 16.22 5.16
C ARG A 244 2.55 15.79 6.36
N HIS A 245 3.22 15.34 7.42
CA HIS A 245 2.61 15.16 8.73
C HIS A 245 2.42 16.54 9.39
N GLN A 246 1.21 16.84 9.77
CA GLN A 246 0.89 18.00 10.58
C GLN A 246 1.04 17.55 12.03
N GLY A 247 2.26 17.65 12.58
CA GLY A 247 2.44 17.42 14.02
C GLY A 247 1.56 18.34 14.86
N PRO A 248 1.41 18.02 16.18
CA PRO A 248 0.69 18.89 17.10
C PRO A 248 1.27 20.30 17.15
#